data_9e3a9d4a14d9c2edc3dda9b8c006dbb9
#
_entry.id   9e3a9d4a14d9c2edc3dda9b8c006dbb9
#
_cell.length_a   1.000
_cell.length_b   1.000
_cell.length_c   1.000
_cell.angle_alpha   90.00
_cell.angle_beta   90.00
_cell.angle_gamma   90.00
#
_symmetry.space_group_name_H-M   'P 1'
#
loop_
_entity.id
_entity.type
_entity.pdbx_description
1 polymer ?
#
loop_
_entity_poly.entity_id
_entity_poly.type
_entity_poly.pdbx_seq_one_letter_code
_entity_poly.pdbx_strand_id
1 'polypeptide(L)'
;YMPGLTSSFKTLSYFAALWDLDPEGSDYRKTLANIPSYYVYDYWAGNWTSHGDQRLLAYYPKYAKRNYLQKLSLGQMKDAYARWAGDTTPSINFSKEVKALTTIHANLTYLSQTIAYGETFELEHIIAKKLINDADDASNRKVFAGSLGNCMYLPKSLNNKKKEKNLYD
;
A
#
# COMPACT_ATOMS: atom_id res chain seq x y z
N TYR A 1 -4.66 4.11 -10.91
CA TYR A 1 -5.71 3.43 -10.16
C TYR A 1 -5.52 3.68 -8.66
N MET A 2 -6.53 4.23 -7.96
CA MET A 2 -6.33 4.78 -6.60
C MET A 2 -7.22 4.25 -5.46
N PRO A 3 -8.03 3.19 -5.61
CA PRO A 3 -9.06 2.84 -4.63
C PRO A 3 -8.55 2.39 -3.26
N GLY A 4 -7.28 2.02 -3.15
CA GLY A 4 -6.66 1.65 -1.87
C GLY A 4 -5.90 2.77 -1.16
N LEU A 5 -5.73 3.93 -1.82
CA LEU A 5 -5.00 5.05 -1.23
C LEU A 5 -5.93 5.86 -0.32
N THR A 6 -5.64 5.86 0.95
CA THR A 6 -6.44 6.52 1.99
C THR A 6 -5.57 7.47 2.81
N SER A 7 -6.19 8.40 3.53
CA SER A 7 -5.58 9.44 4.36
C SER A 7 -5.27 10.74 3.61
N SER A 8 -6.21 11.67 3.71
CA SER A 8 -6.09 13.02 3.13
C SER A 8 -4.90 13.79 3.70
N PHE A 9 -4.67 13.75 5.00
CA PHE A 9 -3.56 14.47 5.65
C PHE A 9 -2.20 13.97 5.20
N LYS A 10 -2.05 12.65 5.07
CA LYS A 10 -0.82 12.03 4.55
C LYS A 10 -0.52 12.51 3.12
N THR A 11 -1.53 12.51 2.27
CA THR A 11 -1.40 12.97 0.88
C THR A 11 -1.07 14.46 0.82
N LEU A 12 -1.70 15.29 1.65
CA LEU A 12 -1.40 16.72 1.74
C LEU A 12 0.05 16.99 2.14
N SER A 13 0.66 16.17 2.99
CA SER A 13 2.07 16.33 3.37
C SER A 13 3.02 16.16 2.18
N TYR A 14 2.69 15.27 1.25
CA TYR A 14 3.49 15.07 0.03
C TYR A 14 3.27 16.18 -0.99
N PHE A 15 2.04 16.66 -1.14
CA PHE A 15 1.77 17.86 -1.95
C PHE A 15 2.52 19.07 -1.42
N ALA A 16 2.48 19.29 -0.10
CA ALA A 16 3.20 20.39 0.53
C ALA A 16 4.72 20.31 0.29
N ALA A 17 5.28 19.10 0.26
CA ALA A 17 6.69 18.88 -0.03
C ALA A 17 7.11 19.26 -1.45
N LEU A 18 6.17 19.29 -2.39
CA LEU A 18 6.41 19.64 -3.79
C LEU A 18 6.04 21.09 -4.12
N TRP A 19 5.21 21.73 -3.28
CA TRP A 19 4.53 22.98 -3.60
C TRP A 19 5.47 24.14 -3.94
N ASP A 20 6.54 24.28 -3.18
CA ASP A 20 7.51 25.37 -3.33
C ASP A 20 8.72 25.01 -4.21
N LEU A 21 8.72 23.81 -4.81
CA LEU A 21 9.78 23.34 -5.67
C LEU A 21 9.51 23.68 -7.13
N ASP A 22 10.55 24.07 -7.86
CA ASP A 22 10.48 24.24 -9.32
C ASP A 22 10.16 22.89 -10.00
N PRO A 23 9.03 22.73 -10.70
CA PRO A 23 8.65 21.48 -11.37
C PRO A 23 9.68 20.94 -12.35
N GLU A 24 10.47 21.84 -12.98
CA GLU A 24 11.56 21.47 -13.88
C GLU A 24 12.88 21.21 -13.15
N GLY A 25 12.92 21.50 -11.85
CA GLY A 25 14.09 21.38 -11.00
C GLY A 25 14.46 19.95 -10.65
N SER A 26 15.73 19.73 -10.32
CA SER A 26 16.23 18.42 -9.89
C SER A 26 15.63 17.98 -8.57
N ASP A 27 15.34 18.92 -7.68
CA ASP A 27 14.82 18.62 -6.34
C ASP A 27 13.36 18.21 -6.37
N TYR A 28 12.56 18.80 -7.27
CA TYR A 28 11.19 18.35 -7.53
C TYR A 28 11.19 16.89 -7.99
N ARG A 29 12.00 16.55 -9.01
CA ARG A 29 12.10 15.18 -9.54
C ARG A 29 12.57 14.17 -8.50
N LYS A 30 13.57 14.53 -7.68
CA LYS A 30 14.05 13.66 -6.58
C LYS A 30 12.98 13.45 -5.52
N THR A 31 12.32 14.52 -5.08
CA THR A 31 11.24 14.45 -4.10
C THR A 31 10.10 13.58 -4.60
N LEU A 32 9.64 13.81 -5.84
CA LEU A 32 8.58 13.03 -6.46
C LEU A 32 8.92 11.53 -6.56
N ALA A 33 10.16 11.21 -6.94
CA ALA A 33 10.64 9.83 -7.03
C ALA A 33 10.72 9.12 -5.66
N ASN A 34 10.94 9.87 -4.58
CA ASN A 34 11.03 9.32 -3.22
C ASN A 34 9.66 9.15 -2.54
N ILE A 35 8.63 9.92 -2.91
CA ILE A 35 7.30 9.90 -2.29
C ILE A 35 6.71 8.48 -2.16
N PRO A 36 6.75 7.60 -3.17
CA PRO A 36 6.22 6.25 -3.03
C PRO A 36 6.85 5.46 -1.88
N SER A 37 8.17 5.57 -1.70
CA SER A 37 8.88 4.90 -0.60
C SER A 37 8.46 5.46 0.76
N TYR A 38 8.32 6.77 0.89
CA TYR A 38 7.84 7.41 2.12
C TYR A 38 6.37 7.05 2.40
N TYR A 39 5.55 6.94 1.35
CA TYR A 39 4.16 6.54 1.49
C TYR A 39 4.04 5.13 2.08
N VAL A 40 4.82 4.17 1.58
CA VAL A 40 4.89 2.80 2.10
C VAL A 40 5.45 2.78 3.52
N TYR A 41 6.57 3.46 3.76
CA TYR A 41 7.19 3.57 5.07
C TYR A 41 6.23 4.10 6.13
N ASP A 42 5.46 5.13 5.80
CA ASP A 42 4.49 5.74 6.71
C ASP A 42 3.38 4.79 7.13
N TYR A 43 2.97 3.86 6.25
CA TYR A 43 2.05 2.81 6.64
C TYR A 43 2.69 1.84 7.62
N TRP A 44 3.87 1.33 7.31
CA TRP A 44 4.56 0.38 8.18
C TRP A 44 4.98 0.98 9.52
N ALA A 45 5.35 2.25 9.53
CA ALA A 45 5.71 2.96 10.76
C ALA A 45 4.51 3.46 11.57
N GLY A 46 3.28 3.34 11.07
CA GLY A 46 2.07 3.82 11.74
C GLY A 46 2.00 5.34 11.90
N ASN A 47 2.72 6.10 11.07
CA ASN A 47 2.90 7.54 11.25
C ASN A 47 1.61 8.37 11.15
N TRP A 48 0.56 7.84 10.50
CA TRP A 48 -0.69 8.54 10.22
C TRP A 48 -1.92 7.87 10.82
N THR A 49 -1.75 7.03 11.84
CA THR A 49 -2.84 6.28 12.45
C THR A 49 -3.77 7.14 13.29
N SER A 50 -3.27 8.27 13.83
CA SER A 50 -4.03 9.20 14.66
C SER A 50 -3.49 10.62 14.52
N HIS A 51 -4.30 11.64 14.90
CA HIS A 51 -3.90 13.05 14.96
C HIS A 51 -3.29 13.57 13.64
N GLY A 52 -3.96 13.30 12.52
CA GLY A 52 -3.46 13.62 11.19
C GLY A 52 -3.19 15.11 10.95
N ASP A 53 -4.01 15.98 11.51
CA ASP A 53 -3.87 17.43 11.51
C ASP A 53 -2.58 17.90 12.19
N GLN A 54 -2.32 17.44 13.41
CA GLN A 54 -1.09 17.75 14.15
C GLN A 54 0.15 17.18 13.46
N ARG A 55 0.03 15.98 12.89
CA ARG A 55 1.12 15.35 12.13
C ARG A 55 1.40 16.08 10.83
N LEU A 56 0.37 16.60 10.16
CA LEU A 56 0.56 17.41 8.96
C LEU A 56 1.44 18.63 9.24
N LEU A 57 1.21 19.33 10.35
CA LEU A 57 2.05 20.45 10.77
C LEU A 57 3.50 20.03 11.03
N ALA A 58 3.72 18.88 11.66
CA ALA A 58 5.06 18.33 11.93
C ALA A 58 5.79 17.91 10.66
N TYR A 59 5.07 17.54 9.60
CA TYR A 59 5.64 17.11 8.31
C TYR A 59 5.58 18.17 7.22
N TYR A 60 5.03 19.35 7.50
CA TYR A 60 5.02 20.44 6.54
C TYR A 60 6.45 20.91 6.25
N PRO A 61 6.88 21.08 4.98
CA PRO A 61 8.28 21.30 4.60
C PRO A 61 8.96 22.47 5.32
N LYS A 62 8.25 23.56 5.53
CA LYS A 62 8.79 24.75 6.20
C LYS A 62 9.17 24.51 7.68
N TYR A 63 8.56 23.51 8.32
CA TYR A 63 8.77 23.14 9.71
C TYR A 63 9.24 21.69 9.86
N ALA A 64 9.48 21.01 8.73
CA ALA A 64 9.63 19.58 8.71
C ALA A 64 10.94 19.09 9.30
N LYS A 65 10.81 18.17 10.20
CA LYS A 65 11.87 17.25 10.59
C LYS A 65 12.18 16.20 9.51
N ARG A 66 11.44 16.22 8.37
CA ARG A 66 11.52 15.22 7.33
C ARG A 66 12.03 15.81 6.02
N ASN A 67 13.11 15.24 5.50
CA ASN A 67 13.69 15.65 4.23
C ASN A 67 13.37 14.63 3.14
N TYR A 68 12.38 14.92 2.32
CA TYR A 68 11.96 14.06 1.19
C TYR A 68 12.97 14.00 0.03
N LEU A 69 13.98 14.89 0.01
CA LEU A 69 15.10 14.78 -0.94
C LEU A 69 16.01 13.59 -0.64
N GLN A 70 16.02 13.11 0.60
CA GLN A 70 16.78 11.95 0.99
C GLN A 70 15.98 10.67 0.73
N LYS A 71 16.62 9.72 0.06
CA LYS A 71 16.05 8.40 -0.14
C LYS A 71 16.07 7.60 1.17
N LEU A 72 14.96 6.95 1.49
CA LEU A 72 14.93 5.98 2.59
C LEU A 72 15.88 4.82 2.28
N SER A 73 16.68 4.43 3.27
CA SER A 73 17.57 3.28 3.13
C SER A 73 16.78 1.96 3.17
N LEU A 74 17.33 0.93 2.55
CA LEU A 74 16.76 -0.41 2.62
C LEU A 74 16.65 -0.92 4.06
N GLY A 75 17.60 -0.56 4.96
CA GLY A 75 17.56 -0.88 6.37
C GLY A 75 16.33 -0.27 7.06
N GLN A 76 16.11 1.04 6.91
CA GLN A 76 14.93 1.71 7.45
C GLN A 76 13.61 1.06 6.98
N MET A 77 13.53 0.70 5.69
CA MET A 77 12.35 0.04 5.14
C MET A 77 12.14 -1.36 5.72
N LYS A 78 13.21 -2.16 5.83
CA LYS A 78 13.15 -3.52 6.43
C LYS A 78 12.75 -3.47 7.90
N ASP A 79 13.30 -2.54 8.67
CA ASP A 79 12.99 -2.41 10.10
C ASP A 79 11.53 -1.98 10.33
N ALA A 80 11.03 -1.06 9.51
CA ALA A 80 9.64 -0.64 9.57
C ALA A 80 8.69 -1.80 9.19
N TYR A 81 9.01 -2.54 8.13
CA TYR A 81 8.25 -3.71 7.71
C TYR A 81 8.25 -4.81 8.78
N ALA A 82 9.40 -5.13 9.36
CA ALA A 82 9.51 -6.19 10.37
C ALA A 82 8.67 -5.89 11.61
N ARG A 83 8.68 -4.63 12.09
CA ARG A 83 7.81 -4.20 13.18
C ARG A 83 6.33 -4.32 12.82
N TRP A 84 5.94 -3.75 11.68
CA TRP A 84 4.55 -3.82 11.23
C TRP A 84 4.06 -5.27 11.06
N ALA A 85 4.87 -6.14 10.46
CA ALA A 85 4.52 -7.54 10.25
C ALA A 85 4.41 -8.32 11.58
N GLY A 86 5.28 -8.01 12.56
CA GLY A 86 5.24 -8.59 13.89
C GLY A 86 4.02 -8.17 14.73
N ASP A 87 3.56 -6.94 14.54
CA ASP A 87 2.42 -6.35 15.26
C ASP A 87 1.06 -6.61 14.56
N THR A 88 1.09 -7.14 13.32
CA THR A 88 -0.13 -7.35 12.55
C THR A 88 -0.94 -8.51 13.09
N THR A 89 -2.16 -8.22 13.53
CA THR A 89 -3.11 -9.26 13.94
C THR A 89 -3.64 -9.99 12.71
N PRO A 90 -3.74 -11.33 12.79
CA PRO A 90 -4.36 -12.14 11.76
C PRO A 90 -5.78 -11.66 11.42
N SER A 91 -6.07 -11.49 10.15
CA SER A 91 -7.39 -11.07 9.66
C SER A 91 -7.79 -11.81 8.40
N ILE A 92 -9.08 -12.10 8.28
CA ILE A 92 -9.68 -12.62 7.04
C ILE A 92 -9.81 -11.49 6.01
N ASN A 93 -10.02 -10.26 6.47
CA ASN A 93 -10.21 -9.11 5.59
C ASN A 93 -8.89 -8.35 5.39
N PHE A 94 -8.73 -7.76 4.21
CA PHE A 94 -7.61 -6.88 3.93
C PHE A 94 -7.66 -5.61 4.79
N SER A 95 -6.59 -5.35 5.52
CA SER A 95 -6.42 -4.09 6.24
C SER A 95 -6.24 -2.92 5.26
N LYS A 96 -6.35 -1.69 5.78
CA LYS A 96 -6.10 -0.46 4.97
C LYS A 96 -4.68 -0.44 4.43
N GLU A 97 -3.72 -0.90 5.22
CA GLU A 97 -2.31 -0.99 4.87
C GLU A 97 -2.09 -1.97 3.74
N VAL A 98 -2.65 -3.18 3.83
CA VAL A 98 -2.58 -4.20 2.78
C VAL A 98 -3.18 -3.66 1.47
N LYS A 99 -4.35 -3.04 1.52
CA LYS A 99 -5.00 -2.43 0.34
C LYS A 99 -4.10 -1.37 -0.30
N ALA A 100 -3.54 -0.47 0.50
CA ALA A 100 -2.69 0.60 0.00
C ALA A 100 -1.39 0.08 -0.62
N LEU A 101 -0.72 -0.86 0.05
CA LEU A 101 0.52 -1.47 -0.44
C LEU A 101 0.30 -2.24 -1.74
N THR A 102 -0.78 -3.03 -1.81
CA THR A 102 -1.13 -3.74 -3.05
C THR A 102 -1.48 -2.76 -4.18
N THR A 103 -2.17 -1.65 -3.86
CA THR A 103 -2.47 -0.61 -4.86
C THR A 103 -1.20 0.01 -5.43
N ILE A 104 -0.24 0.38 -4.56
CA ILE A 104 1.03 0.95 -5.00
C ILE A 104 1.81 -0.07 -5.85
N HIS A 105 1.95 -1.29 -5.36
CA HIS A 105 2.64 -2.36 -6.08
C HIS A 105 2.03 -2.58 -7.46
N ALA A 106 0.72 -2.73 -7.55
CA ALA A 106 0.01 -2.95 -8.79
C ALA A 106 0.22 -1.82 -9.81
N ASN A 107 0.16 -0.55 -9.36
CA ASN A 107 0.42 0.60 -10.23
C ASN A 107 1.87 0.67 -10.72
N LEU A 108 2.85 0.29 -9.88
CA LEU A 108 4.26 0.30 -10.25
C LEU A 108 4.68 -0.87 -11.15
N THR A 109 3.90 -1.94 -11.18
CA THR A 109 4.27 -3.19 -11.87
C THR A 109 3.39 -3.48 -13.09
N TYR A 110 2.15 -3.88 -12.90
CA TYR A 110 1.34 -4.44 -14.00
C TYR A 110 0.18 -3.56 -14.45
N LEU A 111 -0.42 -2.73 -13.59
CA LEU A 111 -1.55 -1.89 -14.00
C LEU A 111 -1.14 -0.77 -14.98
N SER A 112 0.08 -0.27 -14.89
CA SER A 112 0.61 0.72 -15.82
C SER A 112 0.89 0.15 -17.22
N GLN A 113 1.00 -1.16 -17.34
CA GLN A 113 1.38 -1.84 -18.60
C GLN A 113 0.20 -2.51 -19.31
N THR A 114 -0.89 -2.80 -18.59
CA THR A 114 -1.99 -3.67 -19.08
C THR A 114 -3.36 -3.02 -19.05
N ILE A 115 -3.44 -1.70 -18.98
CA ILE A 115 -4.76 -1.05 -18.99
C ILE A 115 -5.42 -1.22 -20.36
N ALA A 116 -6.24 -2.25 -20.48
CA ALA A 116 -7.31 -2.23 -21.46
C ALA A 116 -8.28 -1.11 -21.03
N TYR A 117 -8.39 -0.07 -21.83
CA TYR A 117 -9.28 1.06 -21.59
C TYR A 117 -10.69 0.53 -21.28
N GLY A 118 -11.20 0.91 -20.09
CA GLY A 118 -12.58 0.59 -19.70
C GLY A 118 -12.73 -0.66 -18.81
N GLU A 119 -11.68 -1.42 -18.52
CA GLU A 119 -11.78 -2.55 -17.60
C GLU A 119 -11.59 -2.09 -16.15
N THR A 120 -12.50 -2.54 -15.27
CA THR A 120 -12.39 -2.30 -13.82
C THR A 120 -11.60 -3.42 -13.17
N PHE A 121 -10.76 -3.07 -12.18
CA PHE A 121 -9.99 -4.03 -11.39
C PHE A 121 -10.58 -4.14 -9.99
N GLU A 122 -10.62 -5.33 -9.45
CA GLU A 122 -11.08 -5.64 -8.11
C GLU A 122 -9.94 -6.22 -7.28
N LEU A 123 -9.85 -5.83 -6.01
CA LEU A 123 -8.87 -6.39 -5.09
C LEU A 123 -9.37 -7.75 -4.58
N GLU A 124 -8.63 -8.78 -4.89
CA GLU A 124 -9.03 -10.16 -4.65
C GLU A 124 -7.99 -10.99 -3.89
N HIS A 125 -8.47 -12.06 -3.25
CA HIS A 125 -7.62 -13.07 -2.64
C HIS A 125 -7.06 -14.02 -3.72
N ILE A 126 -5.75 -14.23 -3.71
CA ILE A 126 -5.09 -15.21 -4.60
C ILE A 126 -5.63 -16.61 -4.27
N ILE A 127 -5.57 -16.98 -2.99
CA ILE A 127 -6.21 -18.18 -2.45
C ILE A 127 -7.56 -17.77 -1.85
N ALA A 128 -8.63 -18.37 -2.30
CA ALA A 128 -9.98 -18.03 -1.85
C ALA A 128 -10.16 -18.19 -0.33
N LYS A 129 -10.87 -17.27 0.31
CA LYS A 129 -11.13 -17.30 1.77
C LYS A 129 -11.68 -18.63 2.25
N LYS A 130 -12.59 -19.22 1.47
CA LYS A 130 -13.21 -20.51 1.80
C LYS A 130 -12.17 -21.61 1.92
N LEU A 131 -11.24 -21.71 0.97
CA LEU A 131 -10.19 -22.73 0.98
C LEU A 131 -9.22 -22.56 2.17
N ILE A 132 -8.95 -21.31 2.58
CA ILE A 132 -8.12 -21.03 3.74
C ILE A 132 -8.85 -21.44 5.04
N ASN A 133 -10.13 -21.10 5.17
CA ASN A 133 -10.93 -21.48 6.33
C ASN A 133 -11.05 -23.00 6.45
N ASP A 134 -11.33 -23.71 5.37
CA ASP A 134 -11.42 -25.16 5.34
C ASP A 134 -10.07 -25.81 5.74
N ALA A 135 -8.95 -25.22 5.30
CA ALA A 135 -7.61 -25.68 5.65
C ALA A 135 -7.24 -25.38 7.11
N ASP A 136 -7.65 -24.24 7.65
CA ASP A 136 -7.43 -23.87 9.06
C ASP A 136 -8.18 -24.84 9.99
N ASP A 137 -9.42 -25.18 9.66
CA ASP A 137 -10.22 -26.14 10.42
C ASP A 137 -9.57 -27.54 10.44
N ALA A 138 -8.95 -27.93 9.33
CA ALA A 138 -8.31 -29.25 9.19
C ALA A 138 -6.92 -29.31 9.83
N SER A 139 -6.14 -28.21 9.84
CA SER A 139 -4.73 -28.21 10.22
C SER A 139 -4.42 -27.57 11.58
N ASN A 140 -5.42 -26.93 12.20
CA ASN A 140 -5.25 -26.12 13.42
C ASN A 140 -4.18 -24.99 13.29
N ARG A 141 -3.86 -24.60 12.06
CA ARG A 141 -2.92 -23.52 11.72
C ARG A 141 -3.69 -22.32 11.22
N LYS A 142 -3.51 -21.18 11.88
CA LYS A 142 -4.12 -19.91 11.41
C LYS A 142 -3.37 -19.40 10.18
N VAL A 143 -4.00 -19.48 9.04
CA VAL A 143 -3.53 -18.85 7.80
C VAL A 143 -4.23 -17.49 7.64
N PHE A 144 -3.48 -16.47 7.30
CA PHE A 144 -4.01 -15.10 7.20
C PHE A 144 -4.52 -14.80 5.80
N ALA A 145 -5.81 -15.04 5.56
CA ALA A 145 -6.42 -14.77 4.28
C ALA A 145 -6.23 -13.30 3.84
N GLY A 146 -6.27 -12.34 4.77
CA GLY A 146 -6.05 -10.92 4.53
C GLY A 146 -4.58 -10.48 4.47
N SER A 147 -3.63 -11.41 4.33
CA SER A 147 -2.20 -11.08 4.26
C SER A 147 -1.83 -10.38 2.94
N LEU A 148 -0.73 -9.60 2.99
CA LEU A 148 -0.18 -8.93 1.80
C LEU A 148 0.20 -9.91 0.67
N GLY A 149 0.67 -11.11 1.04
CA GLY A 149 1.02 -12.17 0.08
C GLY A 149 -0.17 -12.88 -0.55
N ASN A 150 -1.39 -12.65 -0.06
CA ASN A 150 -2.60 -13.30 -0.56
C ASN A 150 -3.57 -12.31 -1.25
N CYS A 151 -3.07 -11.18 -1.76
CA CYS A 151 -3.93 -10.21 -2.43
C CYS A 151 -3.31 -9.69 -3.73
N MET A 152 -4.16 -9.43 -4.70
CA MET A 152 -3.80 -8.78 -5.95
C MET A 152 -5.00 -8.10 -6.58
N TYR A 153 -4.76 -7.18 -7.52
CA TYR A 153 -5.81 -6.65 -8.37
C TYR A 153 -6.02 -7.57 -9.58
N LEU A 154 -7.25 -8.00 -9.78
CA LEU A 154 -7.66 -8.75 -10.96
C LEU A 154 -8.66 -7.96 -11.80
N PRO A 155 -8.63 -8.08 -13.13
CA PRO A 155 -9.72 -7.63 -13.98
C PRO A 155 -11.04 -8.24 -13.50
N LYS A 156 -12.11 -7.45 -13.45
CA LYS A 156 -13.43 -7.91 -13.02
C LYS A 156 -13.93 -9.11 -13.80
N SER A 157 -13.62 -9.16 -15.09
CA SER A 157 -13.95 -10.30 -15.97
C SER A 157 -13.28 -11.60 -15.50
N LEU A 158 -12.02 -11.55 -15.08
CA LEU A 158 -11.29 -12.70 -14.54
C LEU A 158 -11.78 -13.06 -13.13
N ASN A 159 -12.04 -12.06 -12.30
CA ASN A 159 -12.54 -12.30 -10.95
C ASN A 159 -13.89 -13.02 -10.97
N ASN A 160 -14.79 -12.63 -11.85
CA ASN A 160 -16.09 -13.30 -12.06
C ASN A 160 -15.95 -14.76 -12.53
N LYS A 161 -14.89 -15.09 -13.29
CA LYS A 161 -14.61 -16.47 -13.72
C LYS A 161 -13.97 -17.29 -12.60
N LYS A 162 -13.09 -16.67 -11.81
CA LYS A 162 -12.39 -17.31 -10.70
C LYS A 162 -13.35 -17.84 -9.63
N LYS A 163 -14.35 -17.04 -9.22
CA LYS A 163 -15.31 -17.37 -8.14
C LYS A 163 -14.56 -17.82 -6.86
N GLU A 164 -14.83 -19.05 -6.40
CA GLU A 164 -14.22 -19.67 -5.21
C GLU A 164 -12.97 -20.50 -5.51
N LYS A 165 -12.49 -20.51 -6.75
CA LYS A 165 -11.27 -21.23 -7.15
C LYS A 165 -10.01 -20.44 -6.77
N ASN A 166 -8.89 -21.13 -6.72
CA ASN A 166 -7.58 -20.47 -6.69
C ASN A 166 -7.29 -19.80 -8.03
N LEU A 167 -6.37 -18.84 -8.03
CA LEU A 167 -5.98 -18.14 -9.26
C LEU A 167 -5.36 -19.08 -10.31
N TYR A 168 -4.79 -20.17 -9.88
CA TYR A 168 -4.06 -21.13 -10.72
C TYR A 168 -4.87 -22.38 -11.10
N ASP A 169 -6.14 -22.46 -10.72
CA ASP A 169 -7.08 -23.51 -11.11
C ASP A 169 -7.89 -23.10 -12.36
#